data_6228d801ea9014de3c009d636947bc65
#
_entry.id   6228d801ea9014de3c009d636947bc65
#
_cell.length_a   1.000
_cell.length_b   1.000
_cell.length_c   1.000
_cell.angle_alpha   90.00
_cell.angle_beta   90.00
_cell.angle_gamma   90.00
#
_symmetry.space_group_name_H-M   'P 1'
#
loop_
_entity.id
_entity.type
_entity.pdbx_description
1 polymer ?
#
loop_
_entity_poly.entity_id
_entity_poly.type
_entity_poly.pdbx_seq_one_letter_code
_entity_poly.pdbx_strand_id
1 'polypeptide(L)'
;VASALTAEAQQPTPNDAALIAKGEYLARAGDCIACHTAREGKTFAGGLPMKTPFGTLYTSNITPDPQNGIGTWTADQFYRLMHDGRFPDGGLVYPAMPFGSYTKVTREDSDAIYAYLRSIPPVKQRNRPHELRFPFDNRSLILGWRTLFFKDGEFKPDASKSAEWNRGAYLVEGLGHCGMCHTAINALGGSSDSQAFEGGLIPMQFWYAPSLTSNKEAGLGDWSIEEITQYLRTGVASRGAVYGPMAEVVYNSLQYLNDDDIRAMAVYLKTLAQGTPPASASKPPPSSESSLLVSFGKSIYDRDCALCHGAEGLGAPPHYPPLAGNQSIQMS
;
A
#
# COMPACT_ATOMS: atom_id res chain seq x y z
N VAL A 1 -34.21 -29.11 -35.14
CA VAL A 1 -33.31 -29.62 -34.08
C VAL A 1 -32.05 -28.78 -34.18
N ALA A 2 -31.92 -27.76 -33.32
CA ALA A 2 -30.73 -26.90 -33.23
C ALA A 2 -29.77 -27.55 -32.20
N SER A 3 -28.63 -28.07 -32.69
CA SER A 3 -27.54 -28.54 -31.83
C SER A 3 -26.88 -27.33 -31.19
N ALA A 4 -27.04 -27.20 -29.88
CA ALA A 4 -26.26 -26.29 -29.08
C ALA A 4 -24.82 -26.81 -28.99
N LEU A 5 -23.88 -26.16 -29.68
CA LEU A 5 -22.46 -26.35 -29.48
C LEU A 5 -22.10 -25.78 -28.08
N THR A 6 -21.92 -26.67 -27.13
CA THR A 6 -21.26 -26.35 -25.88
C THR A 6 -19.80 -26.08 -26.18
N ALA A 7 -19.38 -24.82 -26.07
CA ALA A 7 -17.96 -24.46 -26.08
C ALA A 7 -17.31 -25.11 -24.86
N GLU A 8 -16.60 -26.21 -25.03
CA GLU A 8 -15.69 -26.75 -24.04
C GLU A 8 -14.62 -25.68 -23.76
N ALA A 9 -14.53 -25.27 -22.50
CA ALA A 9 -13.46 -24.39 -22.06
C ALA A 9 -12.13 -25.14 -22.26
N GLN A 10 -11.33 -24.67 -23.19
CA GLN A 10 -10.01 -25.21 -23.48
C GLN A 10 -9.16 -25.18 -22.22
N GLN A 11 -8.60 -26.31 -21.79
CA GLN A 11 -7.67 -26.32 -20.65
C GLN A 11 -6.44 -25.47 -21.01
N PRO A 12 -5.96 -24.64 -20.03
CA PRO A 12 -4.81 -23.78 -20.28
C PRO A 12 -3.59 -24.63 -20.66
N THR A 13 -2.82 -24.13 -21.61
CA THR A 13 -1.53 -24.75 -21.99
C THR A 13 -0.54 -24.62 -20.83
N PRO A 14 0.54 -25.43 -20.75
CA PRO A 14 1.57 -25.28 -19.72
C PRO A 14 2.15 -23.87 -19.63
N ASN A 15 2.25 -23.17 -20.76
CA ASN A 15 2.70 -21.77 -20.80
C ASN A 15 1.66 -20.82 -20.19
N ASP A 16 0.38 -21.04 -20.42
CA ASP A 16 -0.70 -20.26 -19.81
C ASP A 16 -0.76 -20.51 -18.31
N ALA A 17 -0.55 -21.75 -17.85
CA ALA A 17 -0.53 -22.10 -16.43
C ALA A 17 0.62 -21.42 -15.69
N ALA A 18 1.81 -21.37 -16.26
CA ALA A 18 2.96 -20.66 -15.68
C ALA A 18 2.72 -19.14 -15.62
N LEU A 19 2.14 -18.56 -16.68
CA LEU A 19 1.79 -17.14 -16.71
C LEU A 19 0.73 -16.79 -15.65
N ILE A 20 -0.30 -17.63 -15.50
CA ILE A 20 -1.35 -17.47 -14.49
C ILE A 20 -0.76 -17.55 -13.07
N ALA A 21 0.12 -18.54 -12.81
CA ALA A 21 0.77 -18.68 -11.52
C ALA A 21 1.68 -17.47 -11.18
N LYS A 22 2.44 -16.97 -12.17
CA LYS A 22 3.19 -15.71 -12.04
C LYS A 22 2.25 -14.55 -11.73
N GLY A 23 1.13 -14.46 -12.42
CA GLY A 23 0.13 -13.40 -12.22
C GLY A 23 -0.52 -13.45 -10.85
N GLU A 24 -0.85 -14.64 -10.33
CA GLU A 24 -1.35 -14.81 -8.96
C GLU A 24 -0.33 -14.30 -7.94
N TYR A 25 0.93 -14.71 -8.07
CA TYR A 25 2.01 -14.27 -7.21
C TYR A 25 2.16 -12.75 -7.21
N LEU A 26 2.15 -12.12 -8.39
CA LEU A 26 2.27 -10.68 -8.53
C LEU A 26 1.03 -9.92 -8.01
N ALA A 27 -0.17 -10.48 -8.20
CA ALA A 27 -1.40 -9.91 -7.62
C ALA A 27 -1.40 -9.98 -6.08
N ARG A 28 -0.75 -11.02 -5.50
CA ARG A 28 -0.48 -11.09 -4.06
C ARG A 28 0.52 -10.02 -3.64
N ALA A 29 1.64 -9.87 -4.37
CA ALA A 29 2.64 -8.84 -4.10
C ALA A 29 2.05 -7.42 -4.17
N GLY A 30 1.09 -7.20 -5.08
CA GLY A 30 0.36 -5.94 -5.24
C GLY A 30 -0.81 -5.75 -4.28
N ASP A 31 -1.06 -6.70 -3.38
CA ASP A 31 -2.17 -6.69 -2.41
C ASP A 31 -3.55 -6.33 -3.01
N CYS A 32 -3.79 -6.75 -4.26
CA CYS A 32 -5.00 -6.41 -4.99
C CYS A 32 -6.28 -6.84 -4.25
N ILE A 33 -6.20 -7.95 -3.52
CA ILE A 33 -7.31 -8.55 -2.77
C ILE A 33 -7.79 -7.64 -1.64
N ALA A 34 -6.89 -6.92 -0.95
CA ALA A 34 -7.23 -6.09 0.19
C ALA A 34 -8.17 -4.94 -0.19
N CYS A 35 -7.96 -4.34 -1.36
CA CYS A 35 -8.83 -3.27 -1.85
C CYS A 35 -10.02 -3.81 -2.65
N HIS A 36 -9.82 -4.81 -3.50
CA HIS A 36 -10.86 -5.28 -4.42
C HIS A 36 -11.77 -6.37 -3.85
N THR A 37 -11.77 -6.56 -2.52
CA THR A 37 -12.68 -7.46 -1.82
C THR A 37 -13.32 -6.72 -0.64
N ALA A 38 -14.63 -6.51 -0.69
CA ALA A 38 -15.36 -5.94 0.43
C ALA A 38 -15.40 -6.92 1.61
N ARG A 39 -15.57 -6.40 2.84
CA ARG A 39 -15.82 -7.27 4.00
C ARG A 39 -17.02 -8.18 3.71
N GLU A 40 -16.87 -9.47 3.94
CA GLU A 40 -17.89 -10.48 3.65
C GLU A 40 -18.31 -10.55 2.16
N GLY A 41 -17.58 -9.83 1.28
CA GLY A 41 -17.81 -9.84 -0.16
C GLY A 41 -17.11 -11.01 -0.85
N LYS A 42 -17.45 -11.20 -2.13
CA LYS A 42 -16.74 -12.16 -2.98
C LYS A 42 -15.37 -11.61 -3.40
N THR A 43 -14.37 -12.47 -3.41
CA THR A 43 -13.00 -12.13 -3.78
C THR A 43 -12.95 -11.40 -5.13
N PHE A 44 -12.23 -10.28 -5.16
CA PHE A 44 -12.05 -9.41 -6.32
C PHE A 44 -13.32 -8.77 -6.90
N ALA A 45 -14.47 -8.93 -6.26
CA ALA A 45 -15.73 -8.33 -6.72
C ALA A 45 -15.87 -6.84 -6.40
N GLY A 46 -14.92 -6.25 -5.71
CA GLY A 46 -14.92 -4.83 -5.33
C GLY A 46 -15.97 -4.48 -4.27
N GLY A 47 -16.37 -3.23 -4.25
CA GLY A 47 -17.41 -2.72 -3.34
C GLY A 47 -16.90 -2.28 -1.96
N LEU A 48 -15.59 -2.36 -1.68
CA LEU A 48 -15.01 -1.86 -0.44
C LEU A 48 -15.13 -0.33 -0.38
N PRO A 49 -15.75 0.24 0.67
CA PRO A 49 -15.79 1.68 0.86
C PRO A 49 -14.45 2.20 1.37
N MET A 50 -13.84 3.09 0.61
CA MET A 50 -12.63 3.82 0.97
C MET A 50 -13.01 5.25 1.33
N LYS A 51 -13.07 5.55 2.62
CA LYS A 51 -13.32 6.92 3.09
C LYS A 51 -12.11 7.80 2.81
N THR A 52 -12.35 9.00 2.33
CA THR A 52 -11.31 10.01 2.05
C THR A 52 -11.78 11.37 2.55
N PRO A 53 -10.90 12.37 2.69
CA PRO A 53 -11.31 13.74 2.98
C PRO A 53 -12.27 14.34 1.94
N PHE A 54 -12.31 13.75 0.75
CA PHE A 54 -13.11 14.21 -0.39
C PHE A 54 -14.47 13.51 -0.52
N GLY A 55 -14.71 12.48 0.26
CA GLY A 55 -15.89 11.62 0.23
C GLY A 55 -15.52 10.14 0.17
N THR A 56 -16.47 9.27 -0.17
CA THR A 56 -16.27 7.82 -0.21
C THR A 56 -16.06 7.34 -1.65
N LEU A 57 -14.95 6.68 -1.89
CA LEU A 57 -14.69 5.90 -3.09
C LEU A 57 -15.10 4.44 -2.85
N TYR A 58 -15.55 3.75 -3.88
CA TYR A 58 -15.83 2.32 -3.84
C TYR A 58 -14.93 1.61 -4.82
N THR A 59 -14.28 0.53 -4.36
CA THR A 59 -13.39 -0.26 -5.21
C THR A 59 -14.17 -1.01 -6.29
N SER A 60 -13.55 -1.18 -7.45
CA SER A 60 -14.19 -1.79 -8.61
C SER A 60 -14.11 -3.32 -8.56
N ASN A 61 -15.08 -3.97 -9.19
CA ASN A 61 -15.02 -5.38 -9.54
C ASN A 61 -13.94 -5.60 -10.60
N ILE A 62 -12.93 -6.42 -10.29
CA ILE A 62 -11.83 -6.78 -11.20
C ILE A 62 -11.86 -8.25 -11.61
N THR A 63 -13.00 -8.95 -11.35
CA THR A 63 -13.22 -10.30 -11.88
C THR A 63 -13.51 -10.26 -13.38
N PRO A 64 -13.39 -11.40 -14.11
CA PRO A 64 -13.64 -11.43 -15.55
C PRO A 64 -15.14 -11.40 -15.91
N ASP A 65 -15.97 -10.77 -15.10
CA ASP A 65 -17.37 -10.53 -15.45
C ASP A 65 -17.46 -9.51 -16.61
N PRO A 66 -18.17 -9.83 -17.71
CA PRO A 66 -18.16 -9.00 -18.91
C PRO A 66 -18.97 -7.69 -18.75
N GLN A 67 -19.86 -7.61 -17.75
CA GLN A 67 -20.72 -6.44 -17.57
C GLN A 67 -20.24 -5.53 -16.44
N ASN A 68 -19.68 -6.10 -15.39
CA ASN A 68 -19.36 -5.38 -14.17
C ASN A 68 -17.87 -5.37 -13.81
N GLY A 69 -17.08 -6.24 -14.42
CA GLY A 69 -15.66 -6.40 -14.19
C GLY A 69 -14.79 -6.09 -15.40
N ILE A 70 -13.66 -6.78 -15.50
CA ILE A 70 -12.68 -6.61 -16.59
C ILE A 70 -12.85 -7.60 -17.74
N GLY A 71 -13.99 -8.32 -17.80
CA GLY A 71 -14.22 -9.44 -18.72
C GLY A 71 -14.12 -9.10 -20.20
N THR A 72 -14.37 -7.86 -20.58
CA THR A 72 -14.29 -7.38 -21.98
C THR A 72 -13.01 -6.59 -22.29
N TRP A 73 -12.16 -6.39 -21.29
CA TRP A 73 -10.93 -5.61 -21.47
C TRP A 73 -9.88 -6.40 -22.25
N THR A 74 -8.99 -5.68 -22.90
CA THR A 74 -7.76 -6.23 -23.47
C THR A 74 -6.60 -6.07 -22.48
N ALA A 75 -5.51 -6.82 -22.69
CA ALA A 75 -4.29 -6.67 -21.91
C ALA A 75 -3.73 -5.23 -21.99
N ASP A 76 -3.83 -4.58 -23.17
CA ASP A 76 -3.40 -3.18 -23.35
C ASP A 76 -4.26 -2.19 -22.53
N GLN A 77 -5.55 -2.45 -22.41
CA GLN A 77 -6.44 -1.62 -21.60
C GLN A 77 -6.15 -1.80 -20.10
N PHE A 78 -5.87 -3.02 -19.66
CA PHE A 78 -5.48 -3.31 -18.29
C PHE A 78 -4.12 -2.67 -17.96
N TYR A 79 -3.12 -2.83 -18.83
CA TYR A 79 -1.82 -2.20 -18.67
C TYR A 79 -1.94 -0.67 -18.57
N ARG A 80 -2.71 -0.03 -19.45
CA ARG A 80 -2.95 1.43 -19.37
C ARG A 80 -3.65 1.86 -18.10
N LEU A 81 -4.54 1.03 -17.55
CA LEU A 81 -5.14 1.32 -16.26
C LEU A 81 -4.08 1.32 -15.15
N MET A 82 -3.26 0.28 -15.11
CA MET A 82 -2.19 0.13 -14.11
C MET A 82 -1.13 1.23 -14.26
N HIS A 83 -0.65 1.45 -15.49
CA HIS A 83 0.46 2.32 -15.79
C HIS A 83 0.07 3.80 -15.81
N ASP A 84 -1.04 4.14 -16.46
CA ASP A 84 -1.45 5.53 -16.68
C ASP A 84 -2.63 5.96 -15.81
N GLY A 85 -3.27 5.07 -15.08
CA GLY A 85 -4.50 5.38 -14.36
C GLY A 85 -5.64 5.80 -15.28
N ARG A 86 -5.80 5.15 -16.44
CA ARG A 86 -6.84 5.44 -17.44
C ARG A 86 -7.71 4.22 -17.71
N PHE A 87 -9.02 4.41 -17.59
CA PHE A 87 -10.01 3.42 -18.00
C PHE A 87 -10.06 3.23 -19.52
N PRO A 88 -10.63 2.12 -20.03
CA PRO A 88 -10.78 1.88 -21.47
C PRO A 88 -11.55 2.98 -22.22
N ASP A 89 -12.51 3.64 -21.56
CA ASP A 89 -13.28 4.76 -22.10
C ASP A 89 -12.53 6.11 -22.05
N GLY A 90 -11.29 6.12 -21.55
CA GLY A 90 -10.46 7.32 -21.37
C GLY A 90 -10.70 8.05 -20.05
N GLY A 91 -11.63 7.60 -19.23
CA GLY A 91 -11.87 8.15 -17.89
C GLY A 91 -10.62 8.02 -17.00
N LEU A 92 -10.45 8.95 -16.05
CA LEU A 92 -9.31 8.96 -15.14
C LEU A 92 -9.63 8.23 -13.84
N VAL A 93 -8.65 7.49 -13.32
CA VAL A 93 -8.74 6.81 -12.03
C VAL A 93 -8.42 7.80 -10.91
N TYR A 94 -9.17 7.73 -9.81
CA TYR A 94 -8.82 8.48 -8.60
C TYR A 94 -7.54 7.90 -7.97
N PRO A 95 -6.63 8.74 -7.43
CA PRO A 95 -5.33 8.31 -6.93
C PRO A 95 -5.36 7.45 -5.65
N ALA A 96 -6.55 7.07 -5.19
CA ALA A 96 -6.72 6.00 -4.21
C ALA A 96 -6.34 4.61 -4.77
N MET A 97 -6.43 4.41 -6.09
CA MET A 97 -5.74 3.32 -6.76
C MET A 97 -4.27 3.74 -6.98
N PRO A 98 -3.29 2.90 -6.61
CA PRO A 98 -1.88 3.31 -6.59
C PRO A 98 -1.22 3.32 -7.97
N PHE A 99 -1.87 3.86 -9.00
CA PHE A 99 -1.28 3.92 -10.34
C PHE A 99 0.03 4.73 -10.37
N GLY A 100 0.26 5.65 -9.42
CA GLY A 100 1.54 6.35 -9.25
C GLY A 100 2.70 5.43 -8.89
N SER A 101 2.43 4.29 -8.23
CA SER A 101 3.38 3.21 -8.00
C SER A 101 3.32 2.17 -9.11
N TYR A 102 2.11 1.78 -9.52
CA TYR A 102 1.92 0.74 -10.56
C TYR A 102 2.45 1.13 -11.93
N THR A 103 2.67 2.43 -12.21
CA THR A 103 3.38 2.86 -13.42
C THR A 103 4.78 2.25 -13.54
N LYS A 104 5.39 1.80 -12.43
CA LYS A 104 6.68 1.12 -12.41
C LYS A 104 6.61 -0.36 -12.79
N VAL A 105 5.41 -0.94 -12.81
CA VAL A 105 5.20 -2.35 -13.14
C VAL A 105 5.46 -2.55 -14.63
N THR A 106 6.29 -3.55 -14.95
CA THR A 106 6.61 -3.86 -16.34
C THR A 106 5.37 -4.37 -17.09
N ARG A 107 5.41 -4.20 -18.42
CA ARG A 107 4.35 -4.73 -19.29
C ARG A 107 4.16 -6.24 -19.08
N GLU A 108 5.24 -6.99 -19.00
CA GLU A 108 5.21 -8.44 -18.81
C GLU A 108 4.51 -8.84 -17.51
N ASP A 109 4.81 -8.16 -16.40
CA ASP A 109 4.20 -8.45 -15.10
C ASP A 109 2.73 -8.02 -15.06
N SER A 110 2.37 -6.91 -15.70
CA SER A 110 0.98 -6.50 -15.88
C SER A 110 0.17 -7.52 -16.68
N ASP A 111 0.74 -8.05 -17.77
CA ASP A 111 0.10 -9.09 -18.60
C ASP A 111 -0.11 -10.39 -17.80
N ALA A 112 0.84 -10.75 -16.94
CA ALA A 112 0.70 -11.90 -16.05
C ALA A 112 -0.43 -11.70 -15.01
N ILE A 113 -0.49 -10.53 -14.35
CA ILE A 113 -1.58 -10.19 -13.43
C ILE A 113 -2.93 -10.24 -14.17
N TYR A 114 -3.00 -9.67 -15.36
CA TYR A 114 -4.21 -9.70 -16.16
C TYR A 114 -4.63 -11.14 -16.51
N ALA A 115 -3.69 -12.00 -16.91
CA ALA A 115 -3.96 -13.42 -17.21
C ALA A 115 -4.55 -14.15 -15.99
N TYR A 116 -4.00 -13.90 -14.79
CA TYR A 116 -4.54 -14.44 -13.55
C TYR A 116 -5.96 -13.94 -13.29
N LEU A 117 -6.20 -12.63 -13.33
CA LEU A 117 -7.53 -12.06 -13.10
C LEU A 117 -8.57 -12.52 -14.14
N ARG A 118 -8.13 -12.88 -15.34
CA ARG A 118 -8.98 -13.48 -16.37
C ARG A 118 -9.30 -14.95 -16.10
N SER A 119 -8.50 -15.64 -15.32
CA SER A 119 -8.65 -17.08 -15.02
C SER A 119 -9.56 -17.37 -13.82
N ILE A 120 -9.80 -16.37 -12.95
CA ILE A 120 -10.66 -16.55 -11.76
C ILE A 120 -12.15 -16.54 -12.12
N PRO A 121 -13.03 -17.08 -11.26
CA PRO A 121 -14.48 -17.08 -11.51
C PRO A 121 -15.07 -15.66 -11.64
N PRO A 122 -15.91 -15.39 -12.66
CA PRO A 122 -16.59 -14.12 -12.79
C PRO A 122 -17.64 -13.92 -11.70
N VAL A 123 -17.74 -12.70 -11.18
CA VAL A 123 -18.74 -12.33 -10.17
C VAL A 123 -19.65 -11.22 -10.70
N LYS A 124 -20.93 -11.50 -10.81
CA LYS A 124 -21.96 -10.52 -11.23
C LYS A 124 -22.27 -9.56 -10.08
N GLN A 125 -21.34 -8.65 -9.79
CA GLN A 125 -21.51 -7.59 -8.80
C GLN A 125 -21.33 -6.24 -9.46
N ARG A 126 -22.39 -5.42 -9.44
CA ARG A 126 -22.37 -4.08 -10.00
C ARG A 126 -21.48 -3.16 -9.19
N ASN A 127 -20.65 -2.37 -9.87
CA ASN A 127 -19.84 -1.35 -9.23
C ASN A 127 -20.72 -0.27 -8.61
N ARG A 128 -20.42 0.11 -7.38
CA ARG A 128 -21.10 1.21 -6.71
C ARG A 128 -20.57 2.54 -7.23
N PRO A 129 -21.44 3.55 -7.49
CA PRO A 129 -20.99 4.89 -7.78
C PRO A 129 -20.26 5.48 -6.56
N HIS A 130 -19.26 6.32 -6.82
CA HIS A 130 -18.57 7.05 -5.77
C HIS A 130 -19.47 8.11 -5.13
N GLU A 131 -19.28 8.38 -3.86
CA GLU A 131 -19.99 9.38 -3.06
C GLU A 131 -19.01 10.50 -2.69
N LEU A 132 -18.57 11.25 -3.71
CA LEU A 132 -17.64 12.36 -3.55
C LEU A 132 -18.39 13.70 -3.42
N ARG A 133 -17.79 14.62 -2.65
CA ARG A 133 -18.33 15.97 -2.50
C ARG A 133 -17.92 16.83 -3.69
N PHE A 134 -18.79 17.74 -4.10
CA PHE A 134 -18.42 18.78 -5.06
C PHE A 134 -17.22 19.60 -4.52
N PRO A 135 -16.21 19.91 -5.33
CA PRO A 135 -16.10 19.64 -6.78
C PRO A 135 -15.36 18.32 -7.12
N PHE A 136 -15.03 17.47 -6.15
CA PHE A 136 -14.18 16.28 -6.32
C PHE A 136 -14.87 15.12 -7.04
N ASP A 137 -16.17 15.18 -7.24
CA ASP A 137 -16.94 14.29 -8.11
C ASP A 137 -16.64 14.52 -9.61
N ASN A 138 -16.09 15.69 -9.95
CA ASN A 138 -15.63 15.98 -11.30
C ASN A 138 -14.26 15.37 -11.59
N ARG A 139 -14.23 14.26 -12.33
CA ARG A 139 -12.99 13.55 -12.68
C ARG A 139 -11.98 14.39 -13.50
N SER A 140 -12.42 15.46 -14.14
CA SER A 140 -11.50 16.35 -14.88
C SER A 140 -10.48 17.03 -13.96
N LEU A 141 -10.77 17.20 -12.67
CA LEU A 141 -9.81 17.74 -11.70
C LEU A 141 -8.59 16.84 -11.49
N ILE A 142 -8.74 15.53 -11.78
CA ILE A 142 -7.60 14.59 -11.71
C ILE A 142 -6.52 14.95 -12.73
N LEU A 143 -6.84 15.62 -13.84
CA LEU A 143 -5.81 16.12 -14.79
C LEU A 143 -4.83 17.08 -14.11
N GLY A 144 -5.36 18.02 -13.33
CA GLY A 144 -4.52 18.97 -12.57
C GLY A 144 -3.69 18.24 -11.51
N TRP A 145 -4.31 17.31 -10.78
CA TRP A 145 -3.59 16.48 -9.80
C TRP A 145 -2.46 15.67 -10.45
N ARG A 146 -2.71 15.04 -11.59
CA ARG A 146 -1.69 14.29 -12.35
C ARG A 146 -0.51 15.16 -12.77
N THR A 147 -0.78 16.37 -13.23
CA THR A 147 0.28 17.32 -13.64
C THR A 147 1.21 17.68 -12.48
N LEU A 148 0.68 17.71 -11.25
CA LEU A 148 1.44 18.07 -10.05
C LEU A 148 2.17 16.90 -9.39
N PHE A 149 1.56 15.71 -9.39
CA PHE A 149 1.98 14.61 -8.52
C PHE A 149 2.25 13.28 -9.24
N PHE A 150 1.88 13.14 -10.50
CA PHE A 150 2.08 11.89 -11.22
C PHE A 150 3.27 12.00 -12.19
N LYS A 151 4.19 11.06 -12.05
CA LYS A 151 5.29 10.84 -12.99
C LYS A 151 5.16 9.41 -13.51
N ASP A 152 4.94 9.27 -14.81
CA ASP A 152 4.87 7.97 -15.46
C ASP A 152 6.25 7.39 -15.75
N GLY A 153 6.31 6.09 -15.87
CA GLY A 153 7.49 5.38 -16.34
C GLY A 153 7.72 4.03 -15.65
N GLU A 154 7.97 3.01 -16.44
CA GLU A 154 8.36 1.69 -15.93
C GLU A 154 9.64 1.77 -15.10
N PHE A 155 9.77 0.85 -14.16
CA PHE A 155 10.97 0.70 -13.34
C PHE A 155 12.19 0.42 -14.24
N LYS A 156 13.25 1.18 -14.00
CA LYS A 156 14.54 0.98 -14.69
C LYS A 156 15.57 0.53 -13.66
N PRO A 157 16.13 -0.69 -13.83
CA PRO A 157 17.16 -1.17 -12.95
C PRO A 157 18.38 -0.24 -12.92
N ASP A 158 18.91 0.01 -11.73
CA ASP A 158 20.19 0.70 -11.55
C ASP A 158 21.34 -0.28 -11.78
N ALA A 159 22.10 -0.08 -12.85
CA ALA A 159 23.22 -0.95 -13.21
C ALA A 159 24.37 -0.93 -12.18
N SER A 160 24.42 0.06 -11.29
CA SER A 160 25.40 0.13 -10.20
C SER A 160 25.05 -0.70 -8.97
N LYS A 161 23.83 -1.25 -8.92
CA LYS A 161 23.27 -2.03 -7.81
C LYS A 161 23.17 -3.52 -8.17
N SER A 162 23.08 -4.35 -7.14
CA SER A 162 22.86 -5.79 -7.34
C SER A 162 21.48 -6.07 -7.93
N ALA A 163 21.33 -7.26 -8.53
CA ALA A 163 20.03 -7.74 -9.00
C ALA A 163 19.00 -7.85 -7.84
N GLU A 164 19.46 -8.31 -6.67
CA GLU A 164 18.64 -8.38 -5.46
C GLU A 164 18.14 -7.00 -5.04
N TRP A 165 19.01 -5.99 -5.01
CA TRP A 165 18.62 -4.62 -4.68
C TRP A 165 17.58 -4.07 -5.68
N ASN A 166 17.82 -4.27 -6.98
CA ASN A 166 16.91 -3.83 -8.03
C ASN A 166 15.54 -4.53 -7.95
N ARG A 167 15.53 -5.82 -7.61
CA ARG A 167 14.28 -6.55 -7.37
C ARG A 167 13.53 -6.00 -6.18
N GLY A 168 14.22 -5.69 -5.08
CA GLY A 168 13.64 -5.06 -3.90
C GLY A 168 13.06 -3.68 -4.21
N ALA A 169 13.80 -2.83 -4.93
CA ALA A 169 13.32 -1.52 -5.36
C ALA A 169 12.04 -1.63 -6.23
N TYR A 170 12.03 -2.53 -7.19
CA TYR A 170 10.88 -2.81 -8.04
C TYR A 170 9.63 -3.20 -7.23
N LEU A 171 9.79 -4.09 -6.25
CA LEU A 171 8.69 -4.53 -5.41
C LEU A 171 8.20 -3.43 -4.48
N VAL A 172 9.10 -2.74 -3.79
CA VAL A 172 8.75 -1.72 -2.78
C VAL A 172 8.12 -0.48 -3.42
N GLU A 173 8.71 0.01 -4.52
CA GLU A 173 8.25 1.22 -5.18
C GLU A 173 7.09 0.99 -6.16
N GLY A 174 7.03 -0.20 -6.76
CA GLY A 174 6.03 -0.59 -7.75
C GLY A 174 4.86 -1.35 -7.13
N LEU A 175 4.87 -2.69 -7.24
CA LEU A 175 3.75 -3.55 -6.84
C LEU A 175 3.36 -3.40 -5.37
N GLY A 176 4.32 -3.41 -4.46
CA GLY A 176 4.06 -3.28 -3.03
C GLY A 176 3.59 -1.89 -2.59
N HIS A 177 3.73 -0.89 -3.45
CA HIS A 177 3.30 0.51 -3.25
C HIS A 177 3.47 1.04 -1.80
N CYS A 178 4.55 0.64 -1.13
CA CYS A 178 4.80 0.94 0.29
C CYS A 178 4.76 2.45 0.59
N GLY A 179 5.20 3.27 -0.38
CA GLY A 179 5.14 4.73 -0.28
C GLY A 179 3.73 5.31 -0.14
N MET A 180 2.66 4.58 -0.48
CA MET A 180 1.30 5.09 -0.30
C MET A 180 0.94 5.32 1.17
N CYS A 181 1.45 4.49 2.06
CA CYS A 181 1.26 4.64 3.50
C CYS A 181 2.48 5.29 4.16
N HIS A 182 3.69 4.90 3.72
CA HIS A 182 4.94 5.32 4.36
C HIS A 182 5.54 6.62 3.81
N THR A 183 4.76 7.42 3.08
CA THR A 183 5.10 8.78 2.67
C THR A 183 3.97 9.72 3.04
N ALA A 184 4.29 10.82 3.71
CA ALA A 184 3.27 11.80 4.07
C ALA A 184 2.58 12.37 2.83
N ILE A 185 1.26 12.52 2.88
CA ILE A 185 0.46 13.13 1.84
C ILE A 185 -0.07 14.49 2.28
N ASN A 186 -0.11 15.42 1.35
CA ASN A 186 -0.60 16.77 1.56
C ASN A 186 -2.15 16.86 1.48
N ALA A 187 -2.69 18.03 1.72
CA ALA A 187 -4.15 18.26 1.69
C ALA A 187 -4.81 17.99 0.32
N LEU A 188 -4.03 17.92 -0.77
CA LEU A 188 -4.51 17.57 -2.11
C LEU A 188 -4.41 16.06 -2.40
N GLY A 189 -3.95 15.26 -1.43
CA GLY A 189 -3.77 13.82 -1.61
C GLY A 189 -2.53 13.45 -2.42
N GLY A 190 -1.58 14.36 -2.60
CA GLY A 190 -0.31 14.11 -3.27
C GLY A 190 0.84 13.95 -2.29
N SER A 191 1.89 13.24 -2.68
CA SER A 191 3.13 13.07 -1.92
C SER A 191 4.28 13.86 -2.55
N SER A 192 5.35 14.07 -1.78
CA SER A 192 6.58 14.70 -2.24
C SER A 192 7.71 13.68 -2.28
N ASP A 193 8.46 13.65 -3.37
CA ASP A 193 9.64 12.78 -3.52
C ASP A 193 10.70 13.05 -2.44
N SER A 194 10.82 14.30 -1.98
CA SER A 194 11.78 14.67 -0.94
C SER A 194 11.44 14.11 0.45
N GLN A 195 10.22 13.60 0.63
CA GLN A 195 9.74 12.98 1.86
C GLN A 195 9.37 11.51 1.64
N ALA A 196 9.82 10.91 0.53
CA ALA A 196 9.54 9.53 0.20
C ALA A 196 10.01 8.60 1.33
N PHE A 197 9.12 7.73 1.79
CA PHE A 197 9.35 6.75 2.85
C PHE A 197 9.70 7.32 4.24
N GLU A 198 9.52 8.63 4.47
CA GLU A 198 9.76 9.24 5.80
C GLU A 198 8.63 8.99 6.81
N GLY A 199 7.64 8.22 6.44
CA GLY A 199 6.45 7.97 7.24
C GLY A 199 5.36 9.03 7.07
N GLY A 200 4.20 8.77 7.66
CA GLY A 200 3.09 9.71 7.59
C GLY A 200 1.80 9.19 8.19
N LEU A 201 0.86 10.10 8.39
CA LEU A 201 -0.49 9.74 8.79
C LEU A 201 -1.23 9.13 7.59
N ILE A 202 -1.75 7.91 7.75
CA ILE A 202 -2.62 7.29 6.76
C ILE A 202 -3.99 7.98 6.87
N PRO A 203 -4.41 8.72 5.83
CA PRO A 203 -5.66 9.45 5.89
C PRO A 203 -6.84 8.54 6.18
N MET A 204 -7.77 9.02 7.00
CA MET A 204 -9.04 8.35 7.32
C MET A 204 -8.94 7.03 8.10
N GLN A 205 -7.75 6.53 8.37
CA GLN A 205 -7.56 5.32 9.18
C GLN A 205 -7.09 5.67 10.60
N PHE A 206 -6.64 6.90 10.83
CA PHE A 206 -6.05 7.35 12.09
C PHE A 206 -4.87 6.49 12.55
N TRP A 207 -4.11 5.95 11.57
CA TRP A 207 -2.89 5.21 11.80
C TRP A 207 -1.71 6.00 11.26
N TYR A 208 -0.61 5.97 11.99
CA TYR A 208 0.66 6.48 11.52
C TYR A 208 1.51 5.34 10.97
N ALA A 209 1.93 5.45 9.70
CA ALA A 209 2.91 4.57 9.11
C ALA A 209 4.31 5.11 9.42
N PRO A 210 5.18 4.34 10.10
CA PRO A 210 6.52 4.81 10.46
C PRO A 210 7.41 5.02 9.24
N SER A 211 8.52 5.73 9.43
CA SER A 211 9.57 5.87 8.41
C SER A 211 10.15 4.50 8.06
N LEU A 212 10.44 4.30 6.77
CA LEU A 212 11.18 3.14 6.25
C LEU A 212 12.64 3.49 5.93
N THR A 213 13.09 4.70 6.29
CA THR A 213 14.45 5.16 6.01
C THR A 213 15.43 4.75 7.10
N SER A 214 16.67 5.19 6.99
CA SER A 214 17.74 4.92 7.97
C SER A 214 17.61 5.70 9.29
N ASN A 215 16.47 6.33 9.55
CA ASN A 215 16.19 6.92 10.86
C ASN A 215 16.27 5.83 11.95
N LYS A 216 17.04 6.08 13.00
CA LYS A 216 17.29 5.09 14.05
C LYS A 216 16.14 4.95 15.03
N GLU A 217 15.42 6.03 15.27
CA GLU A 217 14.31 6.03 16.23
C GLU A 217 13.00 5.59 15.55
N ALA A 218 12.63 6.25 14.45
CA ALA A 218 11.33 6.03 13.80
C ALA A 218 11.38 5.18 12.53
N GLY A 219 12.58 4.74 12.10
CA GLY A 219 12.80 4.02 10.86
C GLY A 219 13.54 2.70 11.06
N LEU A 220 14.24 2.28 10.01
CA LEU A 220 14.92 0.99 9.93
C LEU A 220 16.44 1.08 10.20
N GLY A 221 16.92 2.22 10.73
CA GLY A 221 18.35 2.48 10.90
C GLY A 221 19.09 1.41 11.72
N ASP A 222 18.49 0.97 12.80
CA ASP A 222 19.08 -0.03 13.72
C ASP A 222 18.61 -1.48 13.47
N TRP A 223 17.77 -1.69 12.44
CA TRP A 223 17.30 -3.03 12.09
C TRP A 223 18.29 -3.75 11.18
N SER A 224 18.54 -5.02 11.40
CA SER A 224 19.28 -5.85 10.44
C SER A 224 18.40 -6.23 9.24
N ILE A 225 19.02 -6.66 8.14
CA ILE A 225 18.28 -7.17 6.97
C ILE A 225 17.45 -8.38 7.38
N GLU A 226 17.97 -9.25 8.25
CA GLU A 226 17.29 -10.45 8.74
C GLU A 226 16.05 -10.08 9.58
N GLU A 227 16.16 -9.09 10.46
CA GLU A 227 15.03 -8.58 11.25
C GLU A 227 13.94 -7.98 10.36
N ILE A 228 14.33 -7.19 9.35
CA ILE A 228 13.36 -6.61 8.37
C ILE A 228 12.71 -7.74 7.57
N THR A 229 13.49 -8.72 7.10
CA THR A 229 12.97 -9.88 6.35
C THR A 229 11.96 -10.65 7.18
N GLN A 230 12.30 -10.98 8.43
CA GLN A 230 11.39 -11.66 9.34
C GLN A 230 10.12 -10.83 9.60
N TYR A 231 10.28 -9.52 9.84
CA TYR A 231 9.15 -8.63 10.12
C TYR A 231 8.19 -8.52 8.93
N LEU A 232 8.70 -8.35 7.73
CA LEU A 232 7.87 -8.31 6.52
C LEU A 232 7.15 -9.63 6.29
N ARG A 233 7.80 -10.77 6.55
CA ARG A 233 7.22 -12.08 6.30
C ARG A 233 6.18 -12.50 7.32
N THR A 234 6.44 -12.26 8.59
CA THR A 234 5.65 -12.81 9.69
C THR A 234 4.86 -11.76 10.46
N GLY A 235 5.16 -10.50 10.26
CA GLY A 235 4.63 -9.42 11.06
C GLY A 235 5.26 -9.29 12.45
N VAL A 236 6.26 -10.11 12.80
CA VAL A 236 6.91 -10.10 14.12
C VAL A 236 8.42 -10.23 13.96
N ALA A 237 9.16 -9.38 14.66
CA ALA A 237 10.61 -9.47 14.80
C ALA A 237 11.03 -9.12 16.24
N SER A 238 12.32 -9.20 16.54
CA SER A 238 12.86 -8.90 17.87
C SER A 238 12.52 -7.47 18.37
N ARG A 239 12.31 -6.53 17.44
CA ARG A 239 12.08 -5.11 17.74
C ARG A 239 10.61 -4.70 17.78
N GLY A 240 9.70 -5.54 17.31
CA GLY A 240 8.28 -5.18 17.30
C GLY A 240 7.40 -6.15 16.52
N ALA A 241 6.12 -5.82 16.50
CA ALA A 241 5.10 -6.52 15.72
C ALA A 241 4.28 -5.51 14.91
N VAL A 242 3.68 -5.98 13.81
CA VAL A 242 2.77 -5.16 13.01
C VAL A 242 1.41 -5.05 13.69
N TYR A 243 0.79 -3.89 13.53
CA TYR A 243 -0.55 -3.61 14.02
C TYR A 243 -1.38 -2.88 12.95
N GLY A 244 -2.69 -2.91 13.12
CA GLY A 244 -3.63 -2.19 12.25
C GLY A 244 -3.43 -2.52 10.77
N PRO A 245 -3.38 -1.51 9.88
CA PRO A 245 -3.31 -1.73 8.44
C PRO A 245 -2.11 -2.57 7.99
N MET A 246 -0.95 -2.43 8.65
CA MET A 246 0.23 -3.22 8.27
C MET A 246 0.06 -4.71 8.55
N ALA A 247 -0.74 -5.08 9.56
CA ALA A 247 -1.08 -6.50 9.82
C ALA A 247 -1.93 -7.07 8.67
N GLU A 248 -2.82 -6.28 8.08
CA GLU A 248 -3.60 -6.69 6.89
C GLU A 248 -2.69 -6.87 5.67
N VAL A 249 -1.69 -6.00 5.48
CA VAL A 249 -0.71 -6.13 4.39
C VAL A 249 0.10 -7.43 4.53
N VAL A 250 0.58 -7.75 5.73
CA VAL A 250 1.27 -9.04 5.95
C VAL A 250 0.33 -10.21 5.69
N TYR A 251 -0.89 -10.16 6.22
CA TYR A 251 -1.87 -11.24 6.10
C TYR A 251 -2.31 -11.49 4.65
N ASN A 252 -2.57 -10.44 3.87
CA ASN A 252 -3.11 -10.59 2.51
C ASN A 252 -2.03 -10.73 1.44
N SER A 253 -0.81 -10.22 1.68
CA SER A 253 0.25 -10.06 0.69
C SER A 253 1.56 -10.68 1.12
N LEU A 254 2.30 -10.06 2.04
CA LEU A 254 3.72 -10.33 2.24
C LEU A 254 4.04 -11.77 2.67
N GLN A 255 3.19 -12.41 3.46
CA GLN A 255 3.40 -13.80 3.89
C GLN A 255 3.40 -14.82 2.75
N TYR A 256 2.87 -14.45 1.57
CA TYR A 256 2.80 -15.32 0.38
C TYR A 256 3.98 -15.14 -0.58
N LEU A 257 4.82 -14.13 -0.35
CA LEU A 257 5.99 -13.90 -1.19
C LEU A 257 7.08 -14.93 -0.83
N ASN A 258 7.93 -15.27 -1.81
CA ASN A 258 9.08 -16.14 -1.59
C ASN A 258 10.16 -15.42 -0.76
N ASP A 259 11.08 -16.19 -0.21
CA ASP A 259 12.13 -15.68 0.67
C ASP A 259 13.07 -14.70 -0.04
N ASP A 260 13.37 -14.93 -1.31
CA ASP A 260 14.27 -14.08 -2.09
C ASP A 260 13.66 -12.69 -2.31
N ASP A 261 12.36 -12.60 -2.63
CA ASP A 261 11.69 -11.33 -2.83
C ASP A 261 11.53 -10.54 -1.52
N ILE A 262 11.15 -11.20 -0.42
CA ILE A 262 11.07 -10.54 0.90
C ILE A 262 12.45 -10.04 1.33
N ARG A 263 13.51 -10.84 1.14
CA ARG A 263 14.87 -10.43 1.43
C ARG A 263 15.33 -9.28 0.53
N ALA A 264 15.01 -9.33 -0.75
CA ALA A 264 15.29 -8.24 -1.70
C ALA A 264 14.65 -6.92 -1.26
N MET A 265 13.38 -6.96 -0.82
CA MET A 265 12.70 -5.78 -0.25
C MET A 265 13.47 -5.25 0.97
N ALA A 266 13.89 -6.12 1.90
CA ALA A 266 14.66 -5.73 3.08
C ALA A 266 16.02 -5.09 2.70
N VAL A 267 16.73 -5.66 1.71
CA VAL A 267 17.99 -5.12 1.18
C VAL A 267 17.79 -3.71 0.60
N TYR A 268 16.73 -3.51 -0.19
CA TYR A 268 16.42 -2.20 -0.72
C TYR A 268 16.07 -1.19 0.39
N LEU A 269 15.13 -1.54 1.27
CA LEU A 269 14.68 -0.67 2.37
C LEU A 269 15.84 -0.23 3.27
N LYS A 270 16.80 -1.11 3.51
CA LYS A 270 18.00 -0.82 4.32
C LYS A 270 18.89 0.27 3.71
N THR A 271 18.77 0.54 2.41
CA THR A 271 19.56 1.56 1.71
C THR A 271 18.86 2.93 1.63
N LEU A 272 17.60 3.04 2.06
CA LEU A 272 16.88 4.30 2.03
C LEU A 272 17.47 5.26 3.06
N ALA A 273 18.08 6.33 2.56
CA ALA A 273 18.64 7.36 3.42
C ALA A 273 17.52 8.18 4.08
N GLN A 274 17.76 8.59 5.32
CA GLN A 274 16.90 9.58 5.97
C GLN A 274 16.97 10.89 5.20
N GLY A 275 15.81 11.44 4.84
CA GLY A 275 15.70 12.79 4.29
C GLY A 275 15.98 13.87 5.33
N THR A 276 15.91 15.12 4.92
CA THR A 276 16.00 16.23 5.86
C THR A 276 14.77 16.21 6.77
N PRO A 277 14.94 16.06 8.10
CA PRO A 277 13.79 16.10 9.00
C PRO A 277 13.00 17.40 8.77
N PRO A 278 11.66 17.36 8.75
CA PRO A 278 10.91 18.60 8.79
C PRO A 278 11.40 19.41 9.99
N ALA A 279 11.58 20.72 9.80
CA ALA A 279 12.01 21.60 10.89
C ALA A 279 11.11 21.31 12.10
N SER A 280 11.70 20.82 13.18
CA SER A 280 10.94 20.48 14.38
C SER A 280 10.15 21.70 14.78
N ALA A 281 8.84 21.57 14.87
CA ALA A 281 8.03 22.63 15.46
C ALA A 281 8.67 22.94 16.81
N SER A 282 9.16 24.16 16.99
CA SER A 282 9.80 24.59 18.20
C SER A 282 8.86 24.30 19.37
N LYS A 283 9.32 23.47 20.29
CA LYS A 283 8.54 23.12 21.50
C LYS A 283 8.10 24.41 22.17
N PRO A 284 6.81 24.68 22.30
CA PRO A 284 6.39 25.91 22.97
C PRO A 284 6.95 25.93 24.40
N PRO A 285 7.34 27.08 24.93
CA PRO A 285 7.86 27.17 26.28
C PRO A 285 6.80 26.66 27.27
N PRO A 286 7.21 25.93 28.31
CA PRO A 286 6.27 25.41 29.29
C PRO A 286 5.51 26.57 29.97
N SER A 287 4.20 26.59 29.79
CA SER A 287 3.29 27.46 30.54
C SER A 287 2.80 26.75 31.80
N SER A 288 2.25 27.49 32.78
CA SER A 288 1.61 26.87 33.97
C SER A 288 0.47 25.91 33.56
N GLU A 289 -0.23 26.22 32.49
CA GLU A 289 -1.29 25.41 31.94
C GLU A 289 -0.72 24.09 31.31
N SER A 290 0.42 24.15 30.61
CA SER A 290 1.09 22.97 30.11
C SER A 290 1.60 22.05 31.23
N SER A 291 1.97 22.59 32.38
CA SER A 291 2.39 21.79 33.55
C SER A 291 1.24 20.98 34.14
N LEU A 292 0.02 21.54 34.19
CA LEU A 292 -1.18 20.82 34.61
C LEU A 292 -1.56 19.72 33.63
N LEU A 293 -1.50 20.01 32.32
CA LEU A 293 -1.77 19.01 31.27
C LEU A 293 -0.76 17.86 31.31
N VAL A 294 0.52 18.14 31.52
CA VAL A 294 1.56 17.11 31.67
C VAL A 294 1.31 16.26 32.92
N SER A 295 0.96 16.88 34.07
CA SER A 295 0.64 16.12 35.27
C SER A 295 -0.60 15.25 35.12
N PHE A 296 -1.63 15.76 34.46
CA PHE A 296 -2.83 14.99 34.14
C PHE A 296 -2.54 13.87 33.16
N GLY A 297 -1.78 14.14 32.08
CA GLY A 297 -1.32 13.14 31.13
C GLY A 297 -0.51 12.02 31.78
N LYS A 298 0.38 12.39 32.74
CA LYS A 298 1.13 11.39 33.51
C LYS A 298 0.20 10.48 34.32
N SER A 299 -0.82 11.01 34.98
CA SER A 299 -1.74 10.17 35.74
C SER A 299 -2.56 9.21 34.87
N ILE A 300 -2.93 9.64 33.65
CA ILE A 300 -3.56 8.75 32.66
C ILE A 300 -2.57 7.68 32.21
N TYR A 301 -1.33 8.09 31.90
CA TYR A 301 -0.30 7.15 31.47
C TYR A 301 -0.03 6.07 32.52
N ASP A 302 0.17 6.47 33.77
CA ASP A 302 0.46 5.56 34.88
C ASP A 302 -0.69 4.56 35.11
N ARG A 303 -1.93 4.99 34.91
CA ARG A 303 -3.11 4.16 35.09
C ARG A 303 -3.37 3.19 33.91
N ASP A 304 -3.27 3.70 32.68
CA ASP A 304 -3.83 3.02 31.51
C ASP A 304 -2.75 2.46 30.56
N CYS A 305 -1.50 2.95 30.61
CA CYS A 305 -0.46 2.64 29.64
C CYS A 305 0.78 1.98 30.25
N ALA A 306 1.15 2.36 31.48
CA ALA A 306 2.42 1.95 32.07
C ALA A 306 2.54 0.44 32.30
N LEU A 307 1.43 -0.26 32.51
CA LEU A 307 1.42 -1.72 32.69
C LEU A 307 2.05 -2.45 31.50
N CYS A 308 1.77 -1.98 30.29
CA CYS A 308 2.28 -2.60 29.06
C CYS A 308 3.56 -1.91 28.55
N HIS A 309 3.61 -0.58 28.63
CA HIS A 309 4.69 0.22 28.05
C HIS A 309 5.80 0.60 29.03
N GLY A 310 5.71 0.17 30.30
CA GLY A 310 6.68 0.47 31.35
C GLY A 310 6.51 1.89 31.93
N ALA A 311 6.99 2.13 33.15
CA ALA A 311 6.88 3.43 33.81
C ALA A 311 7.60 4.57 33.07
N GLU A 312 8.68 4.24 32.37
CA GLU A 312 9.50 5.16 31.57
C GLU A 312 9.08 5.20 30.08
N GLY A 313 8.05 4.45 29.69
CA GLY A 313 7.62 4.36 28.29
C GLY A 313 8.55 3.61 27.36
N LEU A 314 9.47 2.80 27.88
CA LEU A 314 10.47 2.07 27.08
C LEU A 314 9.91 0.82 26.41
N GLY A 315 8.68 0.42 26.74
CA GLY A 315 8.03 -0.74 26.18
C GLY A 315 8.63 -2.06 26.66
N ALA A 316 8.17 -3.15 26.02
CA ALA A 316 8.71 -4.51 26.19
C ALA A 316 8.62 -5.23 24.83
N PRO A 317 9.59 -5.03 23.94
CA PRO A 317 9.60 -5.69 22.62
C PRO A 317 9.57 -7.22 22.74
N PRO A 318 8.96 -7.94 21.78
CA PRO A 318 8.35 -7.42 20.55
C PRO A 318 6.88 -6.99 20.70
N HIS A 319 6.27 -7.21 21.88
CA HIS A 319 4.82 -7.08 22.06
C HIS A 319 4.37 -5.66 22.37
N TYR A 320 5.17 -4.92 23.12
CA TYR A 320 4.84 -3.55 23.53
C TYR A 320 5.93 -2.59 23.03
N PRO A 321 5.67 -1.81 21.97
CA PRO A 321 6.66 -0.88 21.44
C PRO A 321 6.98 0.24 22.45
N PRO A 322 8.17 0.88 22.37
CA PRO A 322 8.48 2.06 23.16
C PRO A 322 7.55 3.22 22.76
N LEU A 323 7.11 3.96 23.76
CA LEU A 323 6.33 5.20 23.60
C LEU A 323 7.21 6.44 23.82
N ALA A 324 8.18 6.33 24.73
CA ALA A 324 9.15 7.41 24.98
C ALA A 324 10.03 7.63 23.75
N GLY A 325 10.10 8.89 23.29
CA GLY A 325 10.86 9.26 22.10
C GLY A 325 10.22 8.84 20.76
N ASN A 326 9.11 8.11 20.78
CA ASN A 326 8.48 7.62 19.56
C ASN A 326 7.83 8.76 18.77
N GLN A 327 8.35 9.03 17.56
CA GLN A 327 7.86 10.12 16.72
C GLN A 327 6.40 9.95 16.31
N SER A 328 5.90 8.71 16.21
CA SER A 328 4.49 8.44 15.89
C SER A 328 3.52 9.07 16.90
N ILE A 329 3.94 9.19 18.16
CA ILE A 329 3.12 9.79 19.24
C ILE A 329 3.22 11.32 19.24
N GLN A 330 4.30 11.85 18.70
CA GLN A 330 4.54 13.30 18.67
C GLN A 330 3.90 14.01 17.49
N MET A 331 3.35 13.24 16.56
CA MET A 331 2.68 13.75 15.36
C MET A 331 1.17 13.86 15.66
N SER A 332 0.75 15.02 16.12
CA SER A 332 -0.65 15.39 16.35
C SER A 332 -1.15 16.37 15.29
#